data_0f379e748dc46d53fc687885caa8183d
#
_entry.id   0f379e748dc46d53fc687885caa8183d
#
_cell.length_a   1.000
_cell.length_b   1.000
_cell.length_c   1.000
_cell.angle_alpha   90.00
_cell.angle_beta   90.00
_cell.angle_gamma   90.00
#
_symmetry.space_group_name_H-M   'P 1'
#
loop_
_entity.id
_entity.type
_entity.pdbx_description
1 polymer ?
#
loop_
_entity_poly.entity_id
_entity_poly.type
_entity_poly.pdbx_seq_one_letter_code
_entity_poly.pdbx_strand_id
1 'polypeptide(L)'
;MSQDVIGILSDSHGDLAAFDAAYELLRAKGAQRFLFLGGRYSDLDEWILDRRERSRGGREYSGADFIQDVSRWLSVADQKPRPRALSGGFPAVTTPEENPLLVRESFLRAPERDCLQYRDPAIPRKILDMVGDTLCCAVHDKNDLERDDLVNALIFFHGRESEPKRVQIGPRFFLSPGRLAGAAEQTCALLEREDRDLRFSAWRLDGKAVLEPQVLPLERKTKVSAK
;
A
#
# COMPACT_ATOMS: atom_id res chain seq x y z
N MET A 1 21.11 -3.09 -5.61
CA MET A 1 19.88 -3.76 -6.07
C MET A 1 18.71 -3.09 -5.34
N SER A 2 17.67 -2.66 -6.03
CA SER A 2 16.51 -2.02 -5.38
C SER A 2 15.71 -3.12 -4.69
N GLN A 3 15.61 -3.05 -3.37
CA GLN A 3 14.73 -3.90 -2.58
C GLN A 3 13.31 -3.36 -2.77
N ASP A 4 12.41 -4.15 -3.32
CA ASP A 4 11.01 -3.77 -3.50
C ASP A 4 10.24 -4.29 -2.27
N VAL A 5 9.85 -3.38 -1.38
CA VAL A 5 9.16 -3.69 -0.12
C VAL A 5 7.80 -3.03 -0.13
N ILE A 6 6.75 -3.85 -0.05
CA ILE A 6 5.36 -3.41 -0.09
C ILE A 6 4.73 -3.62 1.28
N GLY A 7 4.23 -2.54 1.87
CA GLY A 7 3.41 -2.56 3.07
C GLY A 7 1.95 -2.85 2.72
N ILE A 8 1.28 -3.69 3.51
CA ILE A 8 -0.10 -4.12 3.24
C ILE A 8 -0.94 -3.87 4.48
N LEU A 9 -2.03 -3.10 4.30
CA LEU A 9 -2.98 -2.71 5.33
C LEU A 9 -4.39 -3.06 4.90
N SER A 10 -5.26 -3.40 5.84
CA SER A 10 -6.67 -3.73 5.58
C SER A 10 -7.58 -3.36 6.74
N ASP A 11 -8.86 -3.13 6.42
CA ASP A 11 -9.96 -3.03 7.37
C ASP A 11 -9.72 -2.02 8.51
N SER A 12 -9.37 -0.78 8.15
CA SER A 12 -9.14 0.34 9.09
C SER A 12 -10.43 0.90 9.68
N HIS A 13 -11.54 0.91 8.93
CA HIS A 13 -12.89 1.31 9.36
C HIS A 13 -12.94 2.62 10.19
N GLY A 14 -12.11 3.61 9.84
CA GLY A 14 -12.01 4.89 10.51
C GLY A 14 -11.05 4.93 11.70
N ASP A 15 -10.36 3.84 12.03
CA ASP A 15 -9.29 3.84 13.03
C ASP A 15 -8.00 4.41 12.43
N LEU A 16 -7.97 5.74 12.32
CA LEU A 16 -6.82 6.45 11.75
C LEU A 16 -5.56 6.36 12.61
N ALA A 17 -5.73 6.12 13.91
CA ALA A 17 -4.59 5.93 14.81
C ALA A 17 -3.90 4.59 14.54
N ALA A 18 -4.67 3.51 14.38
CA ALA A 18 -4.13 2.21 13.97
C ALA A 18 -3.53 2.25 12.56
N PHE A 19 -4.16 2.99 11.63
CA PHE A 19 -3.64 3.22 10.28
C PHE A 19 -2.27 3.90 10.32
N ASP A 20 -2.13 4.98 11.11
CA ASP A 20 -0.88 5.72 11.29
C ASP A 20 0.22 4.83 11.89
N ALA A 21 -0.09 4.10 12.96
CA ALA A 21 0.84 3.19 13.60
C ALA A 21 1.32 2.07 12.66
N ALA A 22 0.40 1.50 11.85
CA ALA A 22 0.73 0.49 10.86
C ALA A 22 1.65 1.07 9.76
N TYR A 23 1.33 2.24 9.24
CA TYR A 23 2.13 2.91 8.23
C TYR A 23 3.55 3.17 8.73
N GLU A 24 3.70 3.74 9.95
CA GLU A 24 5.02 4.01 10.52
C GLU A 24 5.83 2.74 10.77
N LEU A 25 5.18 1.68 11.27
CA LEU A 25 5.83 0.39 11.46
C LEU A 25 6.33 -0.19 10.13
N LEU A 26 5.48 -0.19 9.10
CA LEU A 26 5.84 -0.72 7.79
C LEU A 26 6.95 0.10 7.13
N ARG A 27 6.92 1.44 7.28
CA ARG A 27 8.00 2.31 6.82
C ARG A 27 9.31 2.05 7.53
N ALA A 28 9.29 1.92 8.84
CA ALA A 28 10.47 1.58 9.64
C ALA A 28 11.09 0.24 9.21
N LYS A 29 10.25 -0.67 8.68
CA LYS A 29 10.67 -1.95 8.10
C LYS A 29 11.06 -1.86 6.61
N GLY A 30 11.07 -0.67 6.03
CA GLY A 30 11.57 -0.43 4.68
C GLY A 30 10.51 -0.37 3.58
N ALA A 31 9.21 -0.40 3.91
CA ALA A 31 8.15 -0.29 2.91
C ALA A 31 8.21 1.07 2.19
N GLN A 32 8.18 1.01 0.86
CA GLN A 32 8.20 2.17 -0.03
C GLN A 32 6.88 2.34 -0.77
N ARG A 33 6.16 1.25 -0.97
CA ARG A 33 4.86 1.17 -1.62
C ARG A 33 3.87 0.53 -0.66
N PHE A 34 2.60 0.86 -0.81
CA PHE A 34 1.57 0.38 0.10
C PHE A 34 0.35 -0.11 -0.66
N LEU A 35 -0.22 -1.22 -0.16
CA LEU A 35 -1.52 -1.72 -0.55
C LEU A 35 -2.51 -1.48 0.58
N PHE A 36 -3.58 -0.74 0.31
CA PHE A 36 -4.71 -0.58 1.20
C PHE A 36 -5.89 -1.39 0.67
N LEU A 37 -6.22 -2.47 1.36
CA LEU A 37 -7.17 -3.48 0.93
C LEU A 37 -8.58 -3.28 1.50
N GLY A 38 -8.94 -2.06 1.87
CA GLY A 38 -10.27 -1.76 2.38
C GLY A 38 -10.29 -1.30 3.83
N GLY A 39 -11.45 -0.90 4.23
CA GLY A 39 -11.79 -0.07 5.33
C GLY A 39 -12.74 0.99 4.79
N ARG A 40 -12.92 2.13 5.45
CA ARG A 40 -13.56 3.26 4.78
C ARG A 40 -12.63 3.77 3.68
N TYR A 41 -13.14 3.88 2.46
CA TYR A 41 -12.33 4.32 1.32
C TYR A 41 -11.71 5.70 1.52
N SER A 42 -12.36 6.57 2.32
CA SER A 42 -11.88 7.89 2.71
C SER A 42 -10.76 7.87 3.75
N ASP A 43 -10.52 6.76 4.43
CA ASP A 43 -9.57 6.70 5.55
C ASP A 43 -8.16 7.17 5.17
N LEU A 44 -7.72 6.81 3.96
CA LEU A 44 -6.43 7.27 3.47
C LEU A 44 -6.39 8.80 3.29
N ASP A 45 -7.43 9.37 2.71
CA ASP A 45 -7.49 10.82 2.47
C ASP A 45 -7.62 11.58 3.81
N GLU A 46 -8.44 11.08 4.75
CA GLU A 46 -8.59 11.63 6.10
C GLU A 46 -7.27 11.54 6.88
N TRP A 47 -6.56 10.41 6.82
CA TRP A 47 -5.26 10.23 7.46
C TRP A 47 -4.19 11.17 6.88
N ILE A 48 -4.14 11.36 5.56
CA ILE A 48 -3.21 12.31 4.92
C ILE A 48 -3.47 13.74 5.43
N LEU A 49 -4.74 14.14 5.53
CA LEU A 49 -5.11 15.47 6.02
C LEU A 49 -4.70 15.64 7.49
N ASP A 50 -5.04 14.71 8.36
CA ASP A 50 -4.69 14.73 9.78
C ASP A 50 -3.17 14.77 10.00
N ARG A 51 -2.42 13.97 9.24
CA ARG A 51 -0.96 13.96 9.30
C ARG A 51 -0.36 15.32 8.93
N ARG A 52 -0.92 15.99 7.93
CA ARG A 52 -0.50 17.36 7.54
C ARG A 52 -0.79 18.38 8.61
N GLU A 53 -1.96 18.33 9.22
CA GLU A 53 -2.33 19.23 10.31
C GLU A 53 -1.36 19.09 11.48
N ARG A 54 -1.03 17.85 11.85
CA ARG A 54 -0.03 17.57 12.89
C ARG A 54 1.36 18.10 12.53
N SER A 55 1.81 17.96 11.29
CA SER A 55 3.12 18.42 10.82
C SER A 55 3.24 19.96 10.83
N ARG A 56 2.12 20.66 10.72
CA ARG A 56 2.05 22.14 10.72
C ARG A 56 1.92 22.77 12.09
N GLY A 57 1.95 22.00 13.16
CA GLY A 57 1.90 22.50 14.53
C GLY A 57 0.55 23.11 14.92
N GLY A 58 -0.56 22.56 14.44
CA GLY A 58 -1.92 22.94 14.84
C GLY A 58 -2.45 24.22 14.18
N ARG A 59 -1.88 24.71 13.07
CA ARG A 59 -2.53 25.72 12.26
C ARG A 59 -3.67 25.10 11.47
N GLU A 60 -4.88 25.63 11.63
CA GLU A 60 -6.05 25.22 10.86
C GLU A 60 -5.72 25.20 9.36
N TYR A 61 -5.93 24.06 8.75
CA TYR A 61 -5.73 23.85 7.32
C TYR A 61 -7.06 24.02 6.60
N SER A 62 -7.18 25.11 5.85
CA SER A 62 -8.37 25.31 5.03
C SER A 62 -8.29 24.53 3.72
N GLY A 63 -9.45 24.18 3.15
CA GLY A 63 -9.51 23.59 1.81
C GLY A 63 -8.83 24.48 0.75
N ALA A 64 -8.77 25.78 0.98
CA ALA A 64 -8.04 26.73 0.13
C ALA A 64 -6.53 26.50 0.17
N ASP A 65 -5.97 26.19 1.34
CA ASP A 65 -4.54 25.87 1.49
C ASP A 65 -4.19 24.57 0.75
N PHE A 66 -5.10 23.58 0.80
CA PHE A 66 -4.94 22.33 0.04
C PHE A 66 -4.88 22.60 -1.47
N ILE A 67 -5.84 23.37 -2.00
CA ILE A 67 -5.90 23.72 -3.43
C ILE A 67 -4.66 24.52 -3.83
N GLN A 68 -4.21 25.43 -2.99
CA GLN A 68 -3.03 26.25 -3.26
C GLN A 68 -1.74 25.43 -3.30
N ASP A 69 -1.59 24.47 -2.39
CA ASP A 69 -0.44 23.57 -2.36
C ASP A 69 -0.43 22.60 -3.55
N VAL A 70 -1.60 22.04 -3.90
CA VAL A 70 -1.76 21.21 -5.10
C VAL A 70 -1.45 22.01 -6.37
N SER A 71 -1.97 23.24 -6.47
CA SER A 71 -1.72 24.11 -7.62
C SER A 71 -0.24 24.50 -7.73
N ARG A 72 0.41 24.80 -6.61
CA ARG A 72 1.85 25.08 -6.57
C ARG A 72 2.67 23.85 -7.00
N TRP A 73 2.28 22.68 -6.58
CA TRP A 73 2.96 21.44 -6.94
C TRP A 73 2.79 21.11 -8.44
N LEU A 74 1.58 21.22 -8.97
CA LEU A 74 1.30 21.02 -10.40
C LEU A 74 2.10 22.01 -11.26
N SER A 75 2.24 23.25 -10.84
CA SER A 75 3.06 24.25 -11.55
C SER A 75 4.56 23.94 -11.52
N VAL A 76 5.03 23.18 -10.53
CA VAL A 76 6.44 22.74 -10.44
C VAL A 76 6.66 21.46 -11.25
N ALA A 77 5.67 20.56 -11.31
CA ALA A 77 5.74 19.31 -12.08
C ALA A 77 5.83 19.55 -13.60
N ASP A 78 5.27 20.66 -14.09
CA ASP A 78 5.33 21.05 -15.50
C ASP A 78 6.70 21.67 -15.91
N GLN A 79 7.57 21.93 -14.95
CA GLN A 79 8.92 22.39 -15.22
C GLN A 79 9.82 21.17 -15.45
N LYS A 80 10.22 20.97 -16.73
CA LYS A 80 11.27 20.01 -17.10
C LYS A 80 12.44 20.11 -16.13
N PRO A 81 13.04 19.00 -15.70
CA PRO A 81 14.18 19.03 -14.80
C PRO A 81 15.30 19.87 -15.42
N ARG A 82 15.54 21.03 -14.88
CA ARG A 82 16.70 21.83 -15.22
C ARG A 82 17.94 21.16 -14.65
N PRO A 83 19.04 21.07 -15.40
CA PRO A 83 20.28 20.59 -14.86
C PRO A 83 20.67 21.45 -13.66
N ARG A 84 21.09 20.80 -12.61
CA ARG A 84 21.47 21.35 -11.31
C ARG A 84 22.48 22.48 -11.48
N ALA A 85 22.03 23.74 -11.50
CA ALA A 85 22.90 24.89 -11.32
C ALA A 85 22.95 25.19 -9.82
N LEU A 86 24.15 25.24 -9.33
CA LEU A 86 24.57 25.41 -7.96
C LEU A 86 24.10 26.74 -7.33
N SER A 87 23.85 26.70 -6.02
CA SER A 87 23.81 27.81 -5.07
C SER A 87 22.65 28.80 -5.17
N GLY A 88 21.63 28.56 -4.37
CA GLY A 88 20.58 29.51 -4.00
C GLY A 88 19.51 28.75 -3.25
N GLY A 89 19.39 28.99 -1.94
CA GLY A 89 18.60 28.24 -1.01
C GLY A 89 17.17 27.94 -1.46
N PHE A 90 16.96 26.77 -1.97
CA PHE A 90 15.64 26.19 -2.05
C PHE A 90 15.26 25.70 -0.65
N PRO A 91 14.02 25.90 -0.22
CA PRO A 91 13.54 25.25 1.00
C PRO A 91 13.82 23.76 0.88
N ALA A 92 14.29 23.18 1.98
CA ALA A 92 14.65 21.79 2.10
C ALA A 92 13.61 20.91 1.35
N VAL A 93 14.14 19.95 0.59
CA VAL A 93 13.33 18.93 -0.07
C VAL A 93 12.34 18.41 0.96
N THR A 94 11.06 18.77 0.77
CA THR A 94 9.99 18.25 1.59
C THR A 94 10.09 16.73 1.56
N THR A 95 10.19 16.13 2.73
CA THR A 95 10.19 14.67 2.82
C THR A 95 8.90 14.17 2.16
N PRO A 96 8.85 12.95 1.61
CA PRO A 96 7.60 12.37 1.09
C PRO A 96 6.42 12.49 2.07
N GLU A 97 6.72 12.54 3.37
CA GLU A 97 5.77 12.73 4.46
C GLU A 97 5.07 14.09 4.47
N GLU A 98 5.73 15.11 3.96
CA GLU A 98 5.21 16.47 3.90
C GLU A 98 4.50 16.77 2.58
N ASN A 99 4.68 15.91 1.57
CA ASN A 99 4.00 16.05 0.29
C ASN A 99 2.83 15.03 0.19
N PRO A 100 1.56 15.47 0.35
CA PRO A 100 0.41 14.58 0.35
C PRO A 100 0.22 13.85 -0.96
N LEU A 101 0.70 14.41 -2.07
CA LEU A 101 0.59 13.75 -3.38
C LEU A 101 1.56 12.58 -3.46
N LEU A 102 2.80 12.73 -2.99
CA LEU A 102 3.77 11.63 -2.96
C LEU A 102 3.32 10.51 -2.02
N VAL A 103 2.75 10.86 -0.86
CA VAL A 103 2.15 9.87 0.04
C VAL A 103 1.00 9.15 -0.64
N ARG A 104 0.12 9.89 -1.32
CA ARG A 104 -1.04 9.32 -2.04
C ARG A 104 -0.61 8.43 -3.21
N GLU A 105 0.42 8.81 -3.96
CA GLU A 105 0.97 8.04 -5.08
C GLU A 105 1.63 6.73 -4.63
N SER A 106 2.14 6.67 -3.40
CA SER A 106 2.69 5.44 -2.84
C SER A 106 1.63 4.41 -2.42
N PHE A 107 0.34 4.80 -2.42
CA PHE A 107 -0.76 3.90 -2.08
C PHE A 107 -1.54 3.43 -3.29
N LEU A 108 -1.68 2.12 -3.42
CA LEU A 108 -2.71 1.46 -4.20
C LEU A 108 -3.86 1.07 -3.27
N ARG A 109 -5.10 1.38 -3.62
CA ARG A 109 -6.25 1.14 -2.75
C ARG A 109 -7.41 0.45 -3.46
N ALA A 110 -8.00 -0.55 -2.81
CA ALA A 110 -9.22 -1.22 -3.24
C ALA A 110 -10.40 -0.73 -2.39
N PRO A 111 -11.56 -0.42 -2.99
CA PRO A 111 -12.74 -0.02 -2.23
C PRO A 111 -13.37 -1.24 -1.57
N GLU A 112 -13.96 -1.01 -0.40
CA GLU A 112 -14.80 -1.96 0.30
C GLU A 112 -16.17 -2.10 -0.38
N ARG A 113 -16.77 -3.30 -0.37
CA ARG A 113 -18.08 -3.56 -1.02
C ARG A 113 -19.19 -2.60 -0.58
N ASP A 114 -19.19 -2.23 0.69
CA ASP A 114 -20.24 -1.41 1.29
C ASP A 114 -20.02 0.09 1.09
N CYS A 115 -18.88 0.51 0.56
CA CYS A 115 -18.62 1.91 0.28
C CYS A 115 -19.21 2.37 -1.08
N LEU A 116 -19.54 3.67 -1.18
CA LEU A 116 -20.09 4.25 -2.39
C LEU A 116 -19.15 4.09 -3.60
N GLN A 117 -17.86 4.19 -3.36
CA GLN A 117 -16.81 4.09 -4.37
C GLN A 117 -16.77 2.72 -5.03
N TYR A 118 -17.20 1.67 -4.34
CA TYR A 118 -17.29 0.33 -4.93
C TYR A 118 -18.28 0.25 -6.10
N ARG A 119 -19.28 1.14 -6.15
CA ARG A 119 -20.28 1.22 -7.20
C ARG A 119 -19.84 2.07 -8.37
N ASP A 120 -18.80 2.86 -8.22
CA ASP A 120 -18.26 3.71 -9.28
C ASP A 120 -17.43 2.87 -10.25
N PRO A 121 -17.82 2.73 -11.52
CA PRO A 121 -17.09 1.95 -12.51
C PRO A 121 -15.70 2.54 -12.85
N ALA A 122 -15.46 3.81 -12.54
CA ALA A 122 -14.17 4.45 -12.74
C ALA A 122 -13.13 4.06 -11.67
N ILE A 123 -13.60 3.52 -10.54
CA ILE A 123 -12.72 3.10 -9.43
C ILE A 123 -12.49 1.59 -9.51
N PRO A 124 -11.24 1.13 -9.69
CA PRO A 124 -10.95 -0.29 -9.81
C PRO A 124 -11.21 -1.02 -8.49
N ARG A 125 -11.98 -2.11 -8.55
CA ARG A 125 -12.21 -3.01 -7.41
C ARG A 125 -11.06 -3.97 -7.17
N LYS A 126 -10.31 -4.24 -8.24
CA LYS A 126 -9.13 -5.10 -8.26
C LYS A 126 -7.92 -4.27 -8.63
N ILE A 127 -6.82 -4.57 -7.99
CA ILE A 127 -5.51 -3.97 -8.28
C ILE A 127 -4.65 -5.08 -8.88
N LEU A 128 -4.13 -4.85 -10.06
CA LEU A 128 -3.11 -5.70 -10.68
C LEU A 128 -1.80 -4.96 -10.62
N ASP A 129 -0.79 -5.59 -10.03
CA ASP A 129 0.53 -4.99 -9.86
C ASP A 129 1.62 -6.04 -10.05
N MET A 130 2.79 -5.58 -10.45
CA MET A 130 3.96 -6.43 -10.63
C MET A 130 4.93 -6.26 -9.46
N VAL A 131 5.32 -7.38 -8.87
CA VAL A 131 6.40 -7.42 -7.88
C VAL A 131 7.55 -8.23 -8.50
N GLY A 132 8.51 -7.52 -9.05
CA GLY A 132 9.51 -8.12 -9.90
C GLY A 132 8.89 -8.68 -11.19
N ASP A 133 9.01 -9.98 -11.38
CA ASP A 133 8.45 -10.75 -12.51
C ASP A 133 7.14 -11.49 -12.15
N THR A 134 6.58 -11.24 -10.97
CA THR A 134 5.40 -11.90 -10.46
C THR A 134 4.19 -10.98 -10.51
N LEU A 135 3.13 -11.41 -11.22
CA LEU A 135 1.85 -10.71 -11.22
C LEU A 135 1.10 -10.99 -9.92
N CYS A 136 0.72 -9.91 -9.25
CA CYS A 136 -0.08 -9.91 -8.04
C CYS A 136 -1.47 -9.32 -8.34
N CYS A 137 -2.48 -9.86 -7.69
CA CYS A 137 -3.84 -9.34 -7.71
C CYS A 137 -4.28 -9.01 -6.28
N ALA A 138 -4.80 -7.82 -6.05
CA ALA A 138 -5.26 -7.39 -4.74
C ALA A 138 -6.73 -6.96 -4.78
N VAL A 139 -7.50 -7.40 -3.81
CA VAL A 139 -8.93 -7.11 -3.64
C VAL A 139 -9.25 -6.89 -2.17
N HIS A 140 -10.34 -6.18 -1.87
CA HIS A 140 -10.83 -6.16 -0.49
C HIS A 140 -11.47 -7.50 -0.11
N ASP A 141 -12.38 -8.02 -0.93
CA ASP A 141 -13.05 -9.31 -0.67
C ASP A 141 -12.57 -10.35 -1.69
N LYS A 142 -12.12 -11.51 -1.21
CA LYS A 142 -11.71 -12.63 -2.08
C LYS A 142 -12.83 -13.13 -3.01
N ASN A 143 -14.09 -12.85 -2.69
CA ASN A 143 -15.22 -13.17 -3.56
C ASN A 143 -15.31 -12.27 -4.81
N ASP A 144 -14.48 -11.22 -4.88
CA ASP A 144 -14.36 -10.35 -6.07
C ASP A 144 -13.36 -10.90 -7.10
N LEU A 145 -12.63 -11.96 -6.75
CA LEU A 145 -11.72 -12.64 -7.67
C LEU A 145 -12.49 -13.44 -8.71
N GLU A 146 -12.12 -13.25 -9.96
CA GLU A 146 -12.67 -13.95 -11.10
C GLU A 146 -11.73 -15.08 -11.57
N ARG A 147 -12.25 -15.96 -12.43
CA ARG A 147 -11.46 -17.06 -12.97
C ARG A 147 -10.21 -16.59 -13.71
N ASP A 148 -10.31 -15.49 -14.44
CA ASP A 148 -9.20 -14.93 -15.22
C ASP A 148 -8.10 -14.39 -14.33
N ASP A 149 -8.45 -13.80 -13.17
CA ASP A 149 -7.46 -13.39 -12.16
C ASP A 149 -6.68 -14.61 -11.67
N LEU A 150 -7.40 -15.69 -11.36
CA LEU A 150 -6.81 -16.95 -10.86
C LEU A 150 -5.88 -17.61 -11.88
N VAL A 151 -6.10 -17.40 -13.17
CA VAL A 151 -5.23 -17.97 -14.22
C VAL A 151 -3.92 -17.18 -14.35
N ASN A 152 -3.97 -15.88 -14.20
CA ASN A 152 -2.87 -14.99 -14.56
C ASN A 152 -1.97 -14.64 -13.38
N ALA A 153 -2.52 -14.42 -12.18
CA ALA A 153 -1.74 -14.04 -11.01
C ALA A 153 -1.29 -15.26 -10.19
N LEU A 154 -0.17 -15.09 -9.49
CA LEU A 154 0.37 -16.09 -8.56
C LEU A 154 0.19 -15.68 -7.09
N ILE A 155 0.08 -14.39 -6.81
CA ILE A 155 -0.11 -13.85 -5.47
C ILE A 155 -1.40 -13.05 -5.44
N PHE A 156 -2.22 -13.34 -4.43
CA PHE A 156 -3.50 -12.69 -4.19
C PHE A 156 -3.50 -12.08 -2.80
N PHE A 157 -3.67 -10.77 -2.74
CA PHE A 157 -3.88 -10.07 -1.48
C PHE A 157 -5.36 -9.82 -1.28
N HIS A 158 -5.85 -10.08 -0.07
CA HIS A 158 -7.24 -9.80 0.27
C HIS A 158 -7.40 -9.33 1.72
N GLY A 159 -8.40 -8.48 1.95
CA GLY A 159 -8.86 -8.05 3.26
C GLY A 159 -9.87 -9.02 3.88
N ARG A 160 -10.69 -8.50 4.79
CA ARG A 160 -11.80 -9.18 5.48
C ARG A 160 -11.41 -10.40 6.31
N GLU A 161 -10.18 -10.50 6.73
CA GLU A 161 -9.72 -11.52 7.66
C GLU A 161 -9.41 -10.87 9.02
N SER A 162 -9.81 -11.53 10.10
CA SER A 162 -9.53 -11.03 11.46
C SER A 162 -8.07 -11.16 11.84
N GLU A 163 -7.38 -12.11 11.24
CA GLU A 163 -5.99 -12.46 11.53
C GLU A 163 -5.18 -12.54 10.22
N PRO A 164 -3.87 -12.30 10.27
CA PRO A 164 -3.04 -12.45 9.09
C PRO A 164 -2.99 -13.90 8.64
N LYS A 165 -3.06 -14.11 7.32
CA LYS A 165 -3.08 -15.46 6.73
C LYS A 165 -2.13 -15.58 5.55
N ARG A 166 -1.52 -16.75 5.44
CA ARG A 166 -0.80 -17.21 4.26
C ARG A 166 -1.31 -18.59 3.89
N VAL A 167 -2.03 -18.67 2.79
CA VAL A 167 -2.60 -19.92 2.29
C VAL A 167 -2.04 -20.19 0.90
N GLN A 168 -1.54 -21.40 0.67
CA GLN A 168 -1.11 -21.85 -0.65
C GLN A 168 -2.12 -22.83 -1.23
N ILE A 169 -2.56 -22.57 -2.46
CA ILE A 169 -3.46 -23.45 -3.22
C ILE A 169 -2.82 -23.70 -4.58
N GLY A 170 -2.27 -24.88 -4.77
CA GLY A 170 -1.45 -25.20 -5.93
C GLY A 170 -0.24 -24.23 -6.04
N PRO A 171 -0.01 -23.60 -7.18
CA PRO A 171 1.09 -22.66 -7.35
C PRO A 171 0.80 -21.25 -6.81
N ARG A 172 -0.39 -20.99 -6.24
CA ARG A 172 -0.89 -19.68 -5.89
C ARG A 172 -0.85 -19.44 -4.39
N PHE A 173 -0.58 -18.19 -4.00
CA PHE A 173 -0.60 -17.75 -2.61
C PHE A 173 -1.74 -16.75 -2.40
N PHE A 174 -2.53 -16.97 -1.36
CA PHE A 174 -3.56 -16.07 -0.86
C PHE A 174 -3.08 -15.52 0.47
N LEU A 175 -2.89 -14.22 0.52
CA LEU A 175 -2.24 -13.51 1.61
C LEU A 175 -3.18 -12.44 2.18
N SER A 176 -3.32 -12.42 3.48
CA SER A 176 -4.06 -11.37 4.18
C SER A 176 -3.20 -10.74 5.27
N PRO A 177 -3.23 -9.42 5.42
CA PRO A 177 -2.52 -8.72 6.51
C PRO A 177 -3.23 -8.84 7.86
N GLY A 178 -4.46 -9.41 7.92
CA GLY A 178 -5.37 -9.24 9.03
C GLY A 178 -6.07 -7.88 8.95
N ARG A 179 -6.51 -7.33 10.09
CA ARG A 179 -7.24 -6.05 10.13
C ARG A 179 -6.68 -5.08 11.15
N LEU A 180 -6.93 -3.79 10.90
CA LEU A 180 -6.53 -2.71 11.79
C LEU A 180 -7.60 -2.34 12.81
N ALA A 181 -8.89 -2.50 12.48
CA ALA A 181 -9.99 -2.16 13.38
C ALA A 181 -10.77 -3.38 13.86
N GLY A 182 -11.27 -3.34 15.10
CA GLY A 182 -12.21 -4.33 15.62
C GLY A 182 -11.63 -5.74 15.81
N ALA A 183 -10.31 -5.92 15.76
CA ALA A 183 -9.63 -7.17 16.04
C ALA A 183 -9.07 -7.20 17.47
N ALA A 184 -8.92 -8.39 18.03
CA ALA A 184 -8.21 -8.56 19.29
C ALA A 184 -6.73 -8.17 19.15
N GLU A 185 -6.17 -8.41 17.99
CA GLU A 185 -4.82 -8.01 17.62
C GLU A 185 -4.86 -7.25 16.28
N GLN A 186 -4.39 -6.01 16.30
CA GLN A 186 -4.26 -5.18 15.12
C GLN A 186 -2.97 -5.56 14.38
N THR A 187 -3.09 -5.87 13.10
CA THR A 187 -1.98 -6.39 12.31
C THR A 187 -1.87 -5.72 10.94
N CYS A 188 -0.66 -5.71 10.42
CA CYS A 188 -0.31 -5.31 9.06
C CYS A 188 0.74 -6.28 8.50
N ALA A 189 1.02 -6.23 7.22
CA ALA A 189 1.93 -7.18 6.60
C ALA A 189 2.94 -6.51 5.66
N LEU A 190 4.01 -7.26 5.35
CA LEU A 190 5.02 -6.91 4.36
C LEU A 190 5.14 -8.00 3.31
N LEU A 191 5.30 -7.58 2.07
CA LEU A 191 5.86 -8.38 1.01
C LEU A 191 7.22 -7.79 0.64
N GLU A 192 8.27 -8.57 0.80
CA GLU A 192 9.64 -8.16 0.54
C GLU A 192 10.20 -8.97 -0.64
N ARG A 193 10.83 -8.28 -1.56
CA ARG A 193 11.58 -8.92 -2.63
C ARG A 193 13.07 -8.91 -2.28
N GLU A 194 13.64 -10.09 -2.13
CA GLU A 194 15.06 -10.28 -1.97
C GLU A 194 15.60 -11.08 -3.18
N ASP A 195 16.34 -10.40 -4.04
CA ASP A 195 16.79 -10.93 -5.34
C ASP A 195 15.63 -11.46 -6.20
N ARG A 196 15.44 -12.79 -6.16
CA ARG A 196 14.39 -13.50 -6.91
C ARG A 196 13.29 -14.06 -6.04
N ASP A 197 13.46 -14.04 -4.76
CA ASP A 197 12.52 -14.60 -3.81
C ASP A 197 11.60 -13.52 -3.27
N LEU A 198 10.34 -13.89 -3.05
CA LEU A 198 9.38 -13.06 -2.35
C LEU A 198 9.16 -13.64 -0.95
N ARG A 199 9.19 -12.77 0.06
CA ARG A 199 8.93 -13.13 1.46
C ARG A 199 7.71 -12.40 1.96
N PHE A 200 6.84 -13.11 2.62
CA PHE A 200 5.67 -12.54 3.29
C PHE A 200 5.83 -12.64 4.80
N SER A 201 5.55 -11.56 5.49
CA SER A 201 5.52 -11.48 6.95
C SER A 201 4.34 -10.64 7.45
N ALA A 202 3.91 -10.87 8.68
CA ALA A 202 2.86 -10.07 9.29
C ALA A 202 3.24 -9.69 10.73
N TRP A 203 2.84 -8.50 11.13
CA TRP A 203 3.29 -7.83 12.32
C TRP A 203 2.12 -7.21 13.09
N ARG A 204 2.17 -7.29 14.41
CA ARG A 204 1.32 -6.48 15.29
C ARG A 204 1.83 -5.04 15.30
N LEU A 205 0.96 -4.10 15.64
CA LEU A 205 1.35 -2.68 15.72
C LEU A 205 2.39 -2.38 16.82
N ASP A 206 2.57 -3.30 17.78
CA ASP A 206 3.65 -3.23 18.78
C ASP A 206 5.02 -3.71 18.23
N GLY A 207 5.09 -4.09 16.96
CA GLY A 207 6.30 -4.53 16.28
C GLY A 207 6.63 -6.02 16.44
N LYS A 208 5.80 -6.81 17.13
CA LYS A 208 5.98 -8.26 17.23
C LYS A 208 5.52 -8.98 15.97
N ALA A 209 6.30 -9.95 15.51
CA ALA A 209 5.90 -10.79 14.40
C ALA A 209 4.76 -11.72 14.82
N VAL A 210 3.72 -11.80 13.99
CA VAL A 210 2.65 -12.79 14.05
C VAL A 210 2.93 -13.91 13.06
N LEU A 211 3.40 -13.53 11.86
CA LEU A 211 3.96 -14.44 10.88
C LEU A 211 5.38 -13.97 10.58
N GLU A 212 6.34 -14.81 10.96
CA GLU A 212 7.76 -14.57 10.62
C GLU A 212 7.95 -14.53 9.09
N PRO A 213 8.98 -13.82 8.59
CA PRO A 213 9.25 -13.75 7.17
C PRO A 213 9.40 -15.14 6.55
N GLN A 214 8.50 -15.50 5.64
CA GLN A 214 8.46 -16.80 4.98
C GLN A 214 8.60 -16.61 3.47
N VAL A 215 9.52 -17.37 2.87
CA VAL A 215 9.68 -17.41 1.42
C VAL A 215 8.43 -18.01 0.77
N LEU A 216 7.98 -17.39 -0.30
CA LEU A 216 6.91 -17.90 -1.16
C LEU A 216 7.57 -18.72 -2.29
N PRO A 217 7.48 -20.06 -2.25
CA PRO A 217 8.07 -20.91 -3.29
C PRO A 217 7.26 -20.80 -4.58
N LEU A 218 7.55 -19.78 -5.38
CA LEU A 218 6.90 -19.57 -6.67
C LEU A 218 7.50 -20.49 -7.72
N GLU A 219 6.68 -21.38 -8.28
CA GLU A 219 7.10 -22.23 -9.41
C GLU A 219 7.36 -21.35 -10.64
N ARG A 220 8.61 -21.26 -11.06
CA ARG A 220 8.98 -20.60 -12.30
C ARG A 220 8.80 -21.55 -13.46
N LYS A 221 8.01 -21.16 -14.45
CA LYS A 221 8.04 -21.83 -15.76
C LYS A 221 9.43 -21.64 -16.34
N THR A 222 10.27 -22.65 -16.23
CA THR A 222 11.52 -22.72 -16.98
C THR A 222 11.15 -22.61 -18.46
N LYS A 223 11.62 -21.56 -19.15
CA LYS A 223 11.53 -21.51 -20.61
C LYS A 223 12.24 -22.77 -21.13
N VAL A 224 11.48 -23.71 -21.64
CA VAL A 224 12.03 -24.82 -22.39
C VAL A 224 12.68 -24.20 -23.61
N SER A 225 14.01 -24.16 -23.60
CA SER A 225 14.79 -23.79 -24.77
C SER A 225 14.55 -24.89 -25.80
N ALA A 226 13.70 -24.62 -26.79
CA ALA A 226 13.62 -25.47 -27.94
C ALA A 226 14.98 -25.39 -28.66
N LYS A 227 15.67 -26.54 -28.71
CA LYS A 227 16.85 -26.73 -29.54
C LYS A 227 16.43 -26.86 -31.00
#